data_0629405bb1d9961a5ec2335e7ea038e2
#
_entry.id   0629405bb1d9961a5ec2335e7ea038e2
#
_cell.length_a   1.000
_cell.length_b   1.000
_cell.length_c   1.000
_cell.angle_alpha   90.00
_cell.angle_beta   90.00
_cell.angle_gamma   90.00
#
_symmetry.space_group_name_H-M   'P 1'
#
loop_
_entity.id
_entity.type
_entity.pdbx_description
1 polymer ?
#
loop_
_entity_poly.entity_id
_entity_poly.type
_entity_poly.pdbx_seq_one_letter_code
_entity_poly.pdbx_strand_id
1 'polypeptide(L)' 'MAKPARVKVTLVRSTIGFDRRQAKVVRGLGLRRLNHTVELQDVPSIRGMIQKVRHLVRVSNAEG' A
#
# COMPACT_ATOMS: atom_id res chain seq x y z
N MET A 1 -25.31 1.13 -8.75
CA MET A 1 -24.13 1.96 -8.69
C MET A 1 -22.95 1.18 -8.18
N ALA A 2 -21.87 1.17 -8.91
CA ALA A 2 -20.73 0.36 -8.54
C ALA A 2 -20.01 0.95 -7.34
N LYS A 3 -19.69 0.09 -6.37
CA LYS A 3 -18.84 0.52 -5.27
C LYS A 3 -17.41 0.65 -5.77
N PRO A 4 -16.67 1.65 -5.27
CA PRO A 4 -15.27 1.71 -5.62
C PRO A 4 -14.56 0.44 -5.17
N ALA A 5 -13.72 -0.11 -6.03
CA ALA A 5 -12.95 -1.28 -5.68
C ALA A 5 -12.01 -0.94 -4.53
N ARG A 6 -11.70 -1.93 -3.72
CA ARG A 6 -10.76 -1.79 -2.62
C ARG A 6 -9.61 -2.74 -2.79
N VAL A 7 -8.46 -2.34 -2.30
CA VAL A 7 -7.27 -3.18 -2.32
C VAL A 7 -6.72 -3.30 -0.92
N LYS A 8 -6.21 -4.48 -0.62
CA LYS A 8 -5.50 -4.73 0.64
C LYS A 8 -4.02 -4.64 0.35
N VAL A 9 -3.35 -3.81 1.12
CA VAL A 9 -1.91 -3.62 0.97
C VAL A 9 -1.26 -4.04 2.27
N THR A 10 -0.31 -4.97 2.17
CA THR A 10 0.41 -5.49 3.32
C THR A 10 1.88 -5.15 3.17
N LEU A 11 2.46 -4.57 4.19
CA LEU A 11 3.89 -4.28 4.21
C LEU A 11 4.65 -5.59 4.48
N VAL A 12 5.37 -6.08 3.47
CA VAL A 12 6.08 -7.35 3.59
C VAL A 12 7.58 -7.17 3.77
N ARG A 13 8.09 -5.97 3.54
CA ARG A 13 9.51 -5.67 3.74
C ARG A 13 9.65 -4.39 4.55
N SER A 14 10.68 -4.37 5.41
CA SER A 14 10.95 -3.20 6.23
C SER A 14 11.39 -2.04 5.36
N THR A 15 11.01 -0.82 5.79
CA THR A 15 11.48 0.41 5.14
C THR A 15 12.85 0.84 5.63
N ILE A 16 13.40 0.13 6.60
CA ILE A 16 14.74 0.43 7.12
C ILE A 16 15.75 0.10 6.03
N GLY A 17 16.58 1.08 5.68
CA GLY A 17 17.55 0.91 4.62
C GLY A 17 17.07 1.32 3.25
N PHE A 18 15.81 1.71 3.12
CA PHE A 18 15.26 2.20 1.87
C PHE A 18 15.24 3.71 1.83
N ASP A 19 14.99 4.26 0.63
CA ASP A 19 14.89 5.68 0.41
C ASP A 19 13.81 6.29 1.30
N ARG A 20 14.09 7.48 1.83
CA ARG A 20 13.12 8.22 2.65
C ARG A 20 11.83 8.48 1.89
N ARG A 21 11.92 8.68 0.58
CA ARG A 21 10.73 8.91 -0.25
C ARG A 21 9.80 7.71 -0.21
N GLN A 22 10.36 6.52 -0.27
CA GLN A 22 9.57 5.29 -0.21
C GLN A 22 8.94 5.13 1.17
N ALA A 23 9.67 5.45 2.23
CA ALA A 23 9.14 5.40 3.58
C ALA A 23 7.95 6.34 3.74
N LYS A 24 8.02 7.54 3.15
CA LYS A 24 6.91 8.48 3.19
C LYS A 24 5.68 7.95 2.47
N VAL A 25 5.88 7.31 1.33
CA VAL A 25 4.77 6.73 0.58
C VAL A 25 4.11 5.61 1.37
N VAL A 26 4.92 4.74 1.99
CA VAL A 26 4.40 3.66 2.82
C VAL A 26 3.59 4.22 3.98
N ARG A 27 4.07 5.27 4.63
CA ARG A 27 3.33 5.93 5.70
C ARG A 27 2.04 6.56 5.20
N GLY A 28 2.10 7.17 4.00
CA GLY A 28 0.92 7.76 3.40
C GLY A 28 -0.16 6.73 3.10
N LEU A 29 0.24 5.49 2.87
CA LEU A 29 -0.70 4.39 2.69
C LEU A 29 -1.29 3.90 4.01
N GLY A 30 -0.68 4.27 5.13
CA GLY A 30 -1.16 3.85 6.44
C GLY A 30 -0.41 2.67 7.03
N LEU A 31 0.63 2.22 6.35
CA LEU A 31 1.43 1.09 6.82
C LEU A 31 2.49 1.58 7.78
N ARG A 32 2.55 0.98 8.97
CA ARG A 32 3.46 1.43 10.02
C ARG A 32 4.47 0.39 10.44
N ARG A 33 4.18 -0.88 10.18
CA ARG A 33 5.07 -1.95 10.59
C ARG A 33 4.97 -3.11 9.62
N LEU A 34 5.90 -4.02 9.77
CA LEU A 34 5.93 -5.22 8.94
C LEU A 34 4.66 -6.04 9.16
N ASN A 35 4.16 -6.59 8.09
CA ASN A 35 2.93 -7.40 8.08
C ASN A 35 1.67 -6.63 8.44
N HIS A 36 1.75 -5.30 8.50
CA HIS A 36 0.57 -4.48 8.69
C HIS A 36 -0.23 -4.43 7.40
N THR A 37 -1.50 -4.71 7.47
CA THR A 37 -2.39 -4.70 6.31
C THR A 37 -3.40 -3.57 6.44
N VAL A 38 -3.57 -2.82 5.36
CA VAL A 38 -4.59 -1.77 5.31
C VAL A 38 -5.46 -1.97 4.08
N GLU A 39 -6.69 -1.52 4.18
CA GLU A 39 -7.64 -1.55 3.08
C GLU A 39 -7.78 -0.13 2.53
N LEU A 40 -7.57 0.01 1.23
CA LEU A 40 -7.58 1.31 0.59
C LEU A 40 -8.50 1.28 -0.62
N GLN A 41 -8.99 2.45 -1.01
CA GLN A 41 -9.78 2.57 -2.22
C GLN A 41 -8.88 2.43 -3.44
N ASP A 42 -9.37 1.70 -4.44
CA ASP A 42 -8.63 1.52 -5.69
C ASP A 42 -8.87 2.72 -6.60
N VAL A 43 -8.17 3.80 -6.31
CA VAL A 43 -8.25 5.04 -7.08
C VAL A 43 -6.86 5.36 -7.62
N PRO A 44 -6.77 6.18 -8.70
CA PRO A 44 -5.48 6.43 -9.36
C PRO A 44 -4.40 6.97 -8.42
N SER A 45 -4.76 7.83 -7.47
CA SER A 45 -3.76 8.38 -6.55
C SER A 45 -3.17 7.28 -5.65
N ILE A 46 -4.01 6.37 -5.16
CA ILE A 46 -3.56 5.25 -4.33
C ILE A 46 -2.75 4.28 -5.16
N ARG A 47 -3.20 4.00 -6.38
CA ARG A 47 -2.47 3.12 -7.28
C ARG A 47 -1.07 3.64 -7.58
N GLY A 48 -0.95 4.95 -7.80
CA GLY A 48 0.34 5.57 -8.03
C GLY A 48 1.28 5.43 -6.83
N MET A 49 0.75 5.58 -5.63
CA MET A 49 1.55 5.39 -4.42
C MET A 49 2.00 3.94 -4.27
N ILE A 50 1.09 3.00 -4.51
CA ILE A 50 1.40 1.57 -4.41
C ILE A 50 2.49 1.20 -5.41
N GLN A 51 2.43 1.72 -6.62
CA GLN A 51 3.43 1.41 -7.63
C GLN A 51 4.83 1.83 -7.22
N LYS A 52 4.95 2.92 -6.49
CA LYS A 52 6.25 3.41 -6.04
C LYS A 52 6.90 2.48 -5.01
N VAL A 53 6.10 1.73 -4.29
CA VAL A 53 6.60 0.86 -3.21
C VAL A 53 6.17 -0.59 -3.39
N ARG A 54 5.77 -0.98 -4.59
CA ARG A 54 5.26 -2.35 -4.83
C ARG A 54 6.26 -3.43 -4.46
N HIS A 55 7.54 -3.11 -4.47
CA HIS A 55 8.58 -4.05 -4.08
C HIS A 55 8.67 -4.23 -2.56
N LEU A 56 7.98 -3.38 -1.81
CA LEU A 56 7.96 -3.43 -0.35
C LEU A 56 6.63 -3.99 0.18
N VAL A 57 5.60 -4.01 -0.65
CA VAL A 57 4.27 -4.37 -0.21
C VAL A 57 3.70 -5.47 -1.09
N ARG A 58 2.72 -6.16 -0.55
CA ARG A 58 1.91 -7.11 -1.30
C ARG A 58 0.50 -6.55 -1.44
N VAL A 59 -0.02 -6.59 -2.64
CA VAL A 59 -1.35 -6.07 -2.93
C VAL A 59 -2.28 -7.22 -3.29
N SER A 60 -3.47 -7.20 -2.73
CA SER A 60 -4.49 -8.18 -3.07
C SER A 60 -5.83 -7.47 -3.13
N ASN A 61 -6.79 -8.09 -3.81
CA ASN A 61 -8.14 -7.54 -3.88
C ASN A 61 -8.83 -7.73 -2.54
N ALA A 62 -9.47 -6.66 -2.07
CA ALA A 62 -10.25 -6.71 -0.85
C ALA A 62 -11.62 -7.34 -1.10
N GLU A 63 -12.04 -7.39 -2.34
CA GLU A 63 -13.30 -8.05 -2.68
C GLU A 63 -13.09 -9.55 -2.69
N GLY A 64 -13.75 -10.18 -1.79
CA GLY A 64 -13.67 -11.63 -1.67
C GLY A 64 -14.28 -12.33 -2.84
#